data_1605d670f34f79b616998bf6da5677f7
#
_entry.id   1605d670f34f79b616998bf6da5677f7
#
_cell.length_a   1.000
_cell.length_b   1.000
_cell.length_c   1.000
_cell.angle_alpha   90.00
_cell.angle_beta   90.00
_cell.angle_gamma   90.00
#
_symmetry.space_group_name_H-M   'P 1'
#
loop_
_entity.id
_entity.type
_entity.pdbx_description
1 polymer ?
#
loop_
_entity_poly.entity_id
_entity_poly.type
_entity_poly.pdbx_seq_one_letter_code
_entity_poly.pdbx_strand_id
1 'polypeptide(L)'
;MSGNRKQLFVVSALFGLLCLVSACGLLSSSGGLGGLFATQSEAQWNGRAESWNYDGTEVQYEVPKDVRTLSIATSEAVDIFMVKMNTSSTVIPKLSTRYLVSASRASAVGRGAESLELNSFAQSVVGMDLLENVSGISASGIIRKEYIPARDFVPPLPGRGGASRSASDDLPAVMAEPMKSVTSTNLAVGETKMLWVDLPKAGVGSYESKFVGTIWYTKRPATLRAVGEHCYIWVVDSYFGTTASGSTINADQAQGLATQFDSMYRSIREVFGNESDKMIATNDLVDISSASDTGTKVNIVVYDIEGDYQADQQGGTMGYFWAKDYYTEVYSTKSDATGLSNCGKYFYVDSYFLNEAPKMLYSTLAHEFQHMINFGQKTMRSMETAQTASQVLASQTWSNEMMSMVCEDMVQAFLGVEDKDSPIARLPWLCKYYYLSGITDWLSGDSVMVSYAGAYAFGAYLARNYGGRALIEQIATNQYVDQEAITRALKSIGKNETFETVFRKYAQALVLDNAPSAVNAPSFNKTETGIEGTMPAIDIFNVQSQDGSTDTKQPVLLKYNSQGRVDLRPYGFTLHGVGYTESASTINLTFSSPVNDAEKVYILVQPHSEERRK
;
A
#
# COMPACT_ATOMS: atom_id res chain seq x y z
N MET A 1 30.72 20.64 45.40
CA MET A 1 30.27 19.49 46.20
C MET A 1 29.35 18.71 45.29
N SER A 2 29.82 17.85 44.42
CA SER A 2 30.39 16.49 44.43
C SER A 2 29.51 15.51 45.21
N GLY A 3 28.86 14.60 44.53
CA GLY A 3 28.42 13.37 45.14
C GLY A 3 27.21 12.70 44.49
N ASN A 4 27.49 11.62 43.78
CA ASN A 4 26.64 10.44 43.61
C ASN A 4 25.46 10.46 42.59
N ARG A 5 25.80 10.16 41.36
CA ARG A 5 24.97 9.40 40.43
C ARG A 5 25.79 8.26 39.81
N LYS A 6 25.93 7.15 40.56
CA LYS A 6 26.39 5.86 40.02
C LYS A 6 25.79 4.79 40.90
N GLN A 7 24.59 4.32 40.57
CA GLN A 7 24.02 3.05 40.97
C GLN A 7 22.60 2.94 40.38
N LEU A 8 22.51 2.53 39.13
CA LEU A 8 21.30 1.87 38.55
C LEU A 8 21.61 1.27 37.17
N PHE A 9 22.68 0.47 37.07
CA PHE A 9 22.99 -0.25 35.82
C PHE A 9 23.61 -1.62 36.05
N VAL A 10 23.21 -2.35 37.09
CA VAL A 10 23.79 -3.69 37.41
C VAL A 10 22.75 -4.76 37.74
N VAL A 11 21.46 -4.58 37.44
CA VAL A 11 20.45 -5.64 37.77
C VAL A 11 19.83 -6.30 36.53
N SER A 12 20.12 -5.85 35.31
CA SER A 12 19.57 -6.49 34.11
C SER A 12 20.49 -7.46 33.37
N ALA A 13 21.68 -7.72 33.88
CA ALA A 13 22.67 -8.61 33.24
C ALA A 13 22.79 -10.01 33.91
N LEU A 14 22.00 -10.33 34.91
CA LEU A 14 22.13 -11.61 35.64
C LEU A 14 21.00 -12.63 35.43
N PHE A 15 20.00 -12.34 34.60
CA PHE A 15 18.92 -13.30 34.27
C PHE A 15 19.07 -13.97 32.90
N GLY A 16 20.08 -13.60 32.11
CA GLY A 16 20.38 -14.20 30.78
C GLY A 16 21.40 -15.37 30.83
N LEU A 17 21.97 -15.72 32.00
CA LEU A 17 23.09 -16.66 32.05
C LEU A 17 22.78 -17.97 32.82
N LEU A 18 21.53 -18.26 33.13
CA LEU A 18 21.18 -19.49 33.88
C LEU A 18 20.43 -20.57 33.09
N CYS A 19 20.27 -20.39 31.78
CA CYS A 19 19.69 -21.45 30.91
C CYS A 19 20.69 -22.09 29.92
N LEU A 20 21.99 -21.91 30.12
CA LEU A 20 23.04 -22.44 29.22
C LEU A 20 24.03 -23.43 29.87
N VAL A 21 23.72 -24.01 31.02
CA VAL A 21 24.64 -24.95 31.70
C VAL A 21 24.00 -26.32 32.00
N SER A 22 23.19 -26.84 31.09
CA SER A 22 22.73 -28.25 31.19
C SER A 22 22.89 -29.06 29.89
N ALA A 23 23.76 -28.67 28.99
CA ALA A 23 24.04 -29.43 27.77
C ALA A 23 25.52 -29.42 27.36
N CYS A 24 26.46 -29.52 28.35
CA CYS A 24 27.87 -29.73 28.06
C CYS A 24 28.37 -30.99 28.75
N GLY A 25 28.10 -32.11 28.14
CA GLY A 25 28.79 -33.37 28.37
C GLY A 25 28.87 -34.13 27.09
N LEU A 26 30.10 -34.31 26.56
CA LEU A 26 30.50 -35.02 25.33
C LEU A 26 30.55 -34.14 24.07
N LEU A 27 31.75 -33.64 23.81
CA LEU A 27 32.36 -33.74 22.48
C LEU A 27 33.75 -33.05 22.50
N SER A 28 34.78 -33.83 22.66
CA SER A 28 36.13 -33.49 22.25
C SER A 28 36.29 -33.94 20.79
N SER A 29 36.33 -33.02 19.83
CA SER A 29 37.17 -33.05 18.63
C SER A 29 36.81 -31.90 17.71
N SER A 30 37.78 -31.10 17.40
CA SER A 30 37.98 -30.13 16.29
C SER A 30 36.93 -30.09 15.20
N GLY A 31 36.14 -28.99 15.12
CA GLY A 31 35.27 -28.68 14.00
C GLY A 31 34.41 -27.45 14.29
N GLY A 32 34.52 -26.41 13.47
CA GLY A 32 33.97 -25.08 13.66
C GLY A 32 32.47 -25.01 13.96
N LEU A 33 32.06 -23.94 14.62
CA LEU A 33 30.71 -23.55 15.05
C LEU A 33 29.68 -23.29 13.91
N GLY A 34 29.76 -24.05 12.82
CA GLY A 34 28.87 -23.94 11.66
C GLY A 34 27.79 -25.03 11.54
N GLY A 35 27.56 -25.86 12.56
CA GLY A 35 26.82 -27.10 12.38
C GLY A 35 25.62 -27.36 13.30
N LEU A 36 24.90 -26.37 13.78
CA LEU A 36 23.78 -26.60 14.72
C LEU A 36 22.37 -26.33 14.16
N PHE A 37 22.27 -26.06 12.87
CA PHE A 37 21.01 -26.21 12.13
C PHE A 37 21.25 -27.34 11.12
N ALA A 38 21.00 -28.57 11.53
CA ALA A 38 20.94 -29.69 10.62
C ALA A 38 19.77 -29.46 9.66
N THR A 39 20.03 -28.75 8.56
CA THR A 39 19.27 -28.91 7.34
C THR A 39 19.33 -30.41 7.04
N GLN A 40 18.19 -31.10 6.96
CA GLN A 40 18.13 -32.42 6.34
C GLN A 40 18.95 -32.31 5.05
N SER A 41 20.01 -33.11 4.94
CA SER A 41 20.89 -33.02 3.79
C SER A 41 20.03 -33.21 2.55
N GLU A 42 20.11 -32.31 1.56
CA GLU A 42 19.38 -32.39 0.28
C GLU A 42 19.49 -33.76 -0.36
N ALA A 43 20.53 -34.53 -0.03
CA ALA A 43 20.77 -35.91 -0.48
C ALA A 43 19.72 -36.91 0.00
N GLN A 44 18.90 -36.63 1.02
CA GLN A 44 17.93 -37.60 1.57
C GLN A 44 16.47 -37.35 1.17
N TRP A 45 16.16 -36.24 0.48
CA TRP A 45 14.80 -35.99 0.05
C TRP A 45 14.47 -36.76 -1.26
N ASN A 46 13.58 -37.75 -1.16
CA ASN A 46 13.14 -38.63 -2.25
C ASN A 46 11.85 -38.11 -2.91
N GLY A 47 11.82 -36.86 -3.34
CA GLY A 47 10.69 -36.33 -4.11
C GLY A 47 10.54 -37.01 -5.47
N ARG A 48 9.31 -37.08 -5.98
CA ARG A 48 8.99 -37.71 -7.28
C ARG A 48 9.46 -36.86 -8.47
N ALA A 49 9.59 -37.53 -9.62
CA ALA A 49 9.73 -36.88 -10.92
C ALA A 49 8.37 -36.65 -11.57
N GLU A 50 8.25 -35.55 -12.31
CA GLU A 50 7.06 -35.18 -13.07
C GLU A 50 7.46 -34.62 -14.43
N SER A 51 6.51 -34.65 -15.40
CA SER A 51 6.72 -34.11 -16.74
C SER A 51 5.57 -33.18 -17.11
N TRP A 52 5.92 -32.08 -17.73
CA TRP A 52 4.99 -31.11 -18.30
C TRP A 52 5.32 -30.91 -19.78
N ASN A 53 4.32 -31.00 -20.63
CA ASN A 53 4.46 -30.71 -22.05
C ASN A 53 3.91 -29.30 -22.32
N TYR A 54 4.81 -28.36 -22.59
CA TYR A 54 4.46 -27.02 -22.96
C TYR A 54 4.11 -26.95 -24.44
N ASP A 55 2.84 -26.62 -24.74
CA ASP A 55 2.28 -26.53 -26.10
C ASP A 55 1.88 -25.10 -26.50
N GLY A 56 2.23 -24.09 -25.66
CA GLY A 56 1.89 -22.68 -25.88
C GLY A 56 0.52 -22.29 -25.35
N THR A 57 -0.31 -23.22 -24.88
CA THR A 57 -1.66 -22.92 -24.37
C THR A 57 -1.67 -22.65 -22.86
N GLU A 58 -0.92 -23.43 -22.10
CA GLU A 58 -0.76 -23.29 -20.66
C GLU A 58 0.63 -22.77 -20.34
N VAL A 59 0.73 -21.48 -20.03
CA VAL A 59 2.01 -20.79 -19.78
C VAL A 59 2.53 -20.96 -18.36
N GLN A 60 1.82 -21.68 -17.49
CA GLN A 60 2.12 -21.80 -16.07
C GLN A 60 1.89 -23.20 -15.55
N TYR A 61 2.80 -23.68 -14.72
CA TYR A 61 2.73 -24.94 -14.01
C TYR A 61 2.97 -24.74 -12.51
N GLU A 62 2.01 -25.12 -11.66
CA GLU A 62 2.21 -25.17 -10.20
C GLU A 62 3.03 -26.41 -9.86
N VAL A 63 4.17 -26.24 -9.21
CA VAL A 63 5.06 -27.34 -8.83
C VAL A 63 4.55 -27.96 -7.52
N PRO A 64 4.01 -29.19 -7.54
CA PRO A 64 3.59 -29.86 -6.33
C PRO A 64 4.75 -30.02 -5.33
N LYS A 65 4.41 -30.04 -4.04
CA LYS A 65 5.44 -30.09 -2.97
C LYS A 65 6.29 -31.35 -3.02
N ASP A 66 5.73 -32.46 -3.46
CA ASP A 66 6.40 -33.75 -3.56
C ASP A 66 7.23 -33.92 -4.85
N VAL A 67 7.19 -32.93 -5.76
CA VAL A 67 7.99 -32.98 -7.00
C VAL A 67 9.40 -32.48 -6.73
N ARG A 68 10.39 -33.35 -6.94
CA ARG A 68 11.83 -33.04 -6.90
C ARG A 68 12.36 -32.63 -8.26
N THR A 69 11.95 -33.34 -9.31
CA THR A 69 12.40 -33.07 -10.66
C THR A 69 11.20 -32.84 -11.58
N LEU A 70 11.19 -31.71 -12.28
CA LEU A 70 10.21 -31.40 -13.33
C LEU A 70 10.91 -31.38 -14.67
N SER A 71 10.46 -32.24 -15.60
CA SER A 71 10.90 -32.24 -16.99
C SER A 71 9.90 -31.50 -17.85
N ILE A 72 10.35 -30.44 -18.54
CA ILE A 72 9.51 -29.61 -19.41
C ILE A 72 9.91 -29.88 -20.85
N ALA A 73 9.01 -30.44 -21.64
CA ALA A 73 9.20 -30.60 -23.08
C ALA A 73 8.61 -29.40 -23.82
N THR A 74 9.38 -28.76 -24.70
CA THR A 74 8.95 -27.61 -25.51
C THR A 74 9.10 -27.93 -27.00
N SER A 75 8.17 -27.42 -27.81
CA SER A 75 8.18 -27.53 -29.26
C SER A 75 8.88 -26.38 -29.98
N GLU A 76 9.28 -25.35 -29.23
CA GLU A 76 9.88 -24.12 -29.73
C GLU A 76 10.91 -23.55 -28.74
N ALA A 77 11.55 -22.44 -29.12
CA ALA A 77 12.39 -21.66 -28.24
C ALA A 77 11.55 -20.98 -27.16
N VAL A 78 11.97 -21.04 -25.90
CA VAL A 78 11.20 -20.52 -24.77
C VAL A 78 12.08 -19.81 -23.74
N ASP A 79 11.48 -18.83 -23.06
CA ASP A 79 11.98 -18.26 -21.81
C ASP A 79 11.31 -18.96 -20.62
N ILE A 80 12.07 -19.20 -19.56
CA ILE A 80 11.63 -19.93 -18.37
C ILE A 80 11.88 -19.08 -17.12
N PHE A 81 10.83 -18.95 -16.32
CA PHE A 81 10.87 -18.22 -15.05
C PHE A 81 10.33 -19.09 -13.93
N MET A 82 10.72 -18.75 -12.72
CA MET A 82 10.13 -19.31 -11.50
C MET A 82 9.54 -18.19 -10.66
N VAL A 83 8.32 -18.38 -10.19
CA VAL A 83 7.65 -17.50 -9.23
C VAL A 83 7.45 -18.25 -7.93
N LYS A 84 7.90 -17.67 -6.82
CA LYS A 84 7.59 -18.17 -5.48
C LYS A 84 6.65 -17.20 -4.82
N MET A 85 5.61 -17.70 -4.16
CA MET A 85 4.56 -16.92 -3.55
C MET A 85 4.28 -17.38 -2.14
N ASN A 86 4.03 -16.41 -1.26
CA ASN A 86 3.48 -16.65 0.06
C ASN A 86 1.98 -16.33 0.04
N THR A 87 1.15 -17.33 0.29
CA THR A 87 -0.31 -17.16 0.32
C THR A 87 -0.88 -17.02 1.74
N SER A 88 0.00 -16.76 2.73
CA SER A 88 -0.37 -16.59 4.13
C SER A 88 -0.16 -15.15 4.64
N SER A 89 -0.71 -14.87 5.81
CA SER A 89 -0.54 -13.60 6.53
C SER A 89 0.74 -13.53 7.39
N THR A 90 1.63 -14.52 7.30
CA THR A 90 2.88 -14.58 8.06
C THR A 90 4.08 -14.60 7.14
N VAL A 91 5.22 -14.08 7.61
CA VAL A 91 6.47 -14.12 6.87
C VAL A 91 7.00 -15.55 6.77
N ILE A 92 7.42 -15.97 5.58
CA ILE A 92 8.20 -17.19 5.38
C ILE A 92 9.68 -16.81 5.33
N PRO A 93 10.49 -17.22 6.32
CA PRO A 93 11.92 -16.87 6.37
C PRO A 93 12.67 -17.43 5.15
N LYS A 94 13.67 -16.71 4.66
CA LYS A 94 14.46 -17.07 3.46
C LYS A 94 15.03 -18.50 3.49
N LEU A 95 15.44 -18.99 4.66
CA LEU A 95 15.97 -20.36 4.81
C LEU A 95 14.88 -21.43 4.71
N SER A 96 13.61 -21.04 4.83
CA SER A 96 12.44 -21.91 4.70
C SER A 96 11.77 -21.83 3.33
N THR A 97 12.36 -21.11 2.38
CA THR A 97 11.85 -21.03 1.01
C THR A 97 12.50 -22.07 0.09
N ARG A 98 11.70 -22.64 -0.81
CA ARG A 98 12.15 -23.59 -1.83
C ARG A 98 12.97 -22.87 -2.90
N TYR A 99 13.95 -23.55 -3.52
CA TYR A 99 14.77 -23.03 -4.60
C TYR A 99 15.10 -24.12 -5.63
N LEU A 100 15.58 -23.72 -6.81
CA LEU A 100 16.11 -24.64 -7.80
C LEU A 100 17.56 -24.98 -7.47
N VAL A 101 17.84 -26.26 -7.31
CA VAL A 101 19.18 -26.82 -7.13
C VAL A 101 19.92 -26.78 -8.46
N SER A 102 19.23 -27.15 -9.55
CA SER A 102 19.78 -27.12 -10.91
C SER A 102 18.70 -26.90 -11.97
N ALA A 103 19.11 -26.30 -13.06
CA ALA A 103 18.36 -26.27 -14.32
C ALA A 103 19.29 -26.73 -15.45
N SER A 104 18.83 -27.65 -16.29
CA SER A 104 19.64 -28.20 -17.36
C SER A 104 18.80 -28.53 -18.59
N ARG A 105 19.45 -28.50 -19.77
CA ARG A 105 18.87 -28.97 -21.03
C ARG A 105 19.27 -30.42 -21.26
N ALA A 106 18.32 -31.29 -21.63
CA ALA A 106 18.64 -32.63 -22.04
C ALA A 106 19.30 -32.58 -23.43
N SER A 107 20.51 -33.14 -23.55
CA SER A 107 21.20 -33.23 -24.83
C SER A 107 20.57 -34.30 -25.70
N ALA A 108 20.33 -33.99 -26.96
CA ALA A 108 19.67 -34.91 -27.91
C ALA A 108 20.49 -36.17 -28.27
N VAL A 109 21.77 -36.21 -28.03
CA VAL A 109 22.61 -37.41 -28.30
C VAL A 109 23.86 -37.39 -27.39
N GLY A 110 23.91 -38.26 -26.38
CA GLY A 110 25.14 -38.79 -25.76
C GLY A 110 26.14 -37.81 -25.12
N ARG A 111 25.90 -36.51 -25.11
CA ARG A 111 26.65 -35.52 -24.36
C ARG A 111 25.86 -35.19 -23.09
N GLY A 112 26.55 -35.06 -21.96
CA GLY A 112 25.93 -34.77 -20.68
C GLY A 112 25.03 -33.53 -20.71
N ALA A 113 24.14 -33.42 -19.73
CA ALA A 113 23.23 -32.27 -19.60
C ALA A 113 23.99 -30.93 -19.60
N GLU A 114 23.62 -30.04 -20.52
CA GLU A 114 24.17 -28.67 -20.55
C GLU A 114 23.41 -27.81 -19.57
N SER A 115 24.12 -27.00 -18.77
CA SER A 115 23.48 -26.02 -17.90
C SER A 115 22.77 -24.96 -18.76
N LEU A 116 21.56 -24.57 -18.36
CA LEU A 116 20.91 -23.39 -18.92
C LEU A 116 21.70 -22.18 -18.50
N GLU A 117 22.28 -21.45 -19.44
CA GLU A 117 23.05 -20.27 -19.15
C GLU A 117 22.11 -19.06 -19.00
N LEU A 118 22.25 -18.37 -17.87
CA LEU A 118 21.50 -17.15 -17.53
C LEU A 118 21.98 -15.88 -18.28
N ASN A 119 22.84 -16.02 -19.29
CA ASN A 119 23.58 -14.91 -19.86
C ASN A 119 22.74 -13.76 -20.44
N SER A 120 21.48 -13.99 -20.79
CA SER A 120 20.59 -12.98 -21.36
C SER A 120 19.77 -12.18 -20.34
N PHE A 121 19.61 -12.68 -19.13
CA PHE A 121 18.92 -11.96 -18.03
C PHE A 121 19.89 -11.19 -17.13
N ALA A 122 21.16 -11.11 -17.49
CA ALA A 122 22.23 -10.55 -16.65
C ALA A 122 22.05 -9.09 -16.25
N GLN A 123 21.29 -8.30 -17.02
CA GLN A 123 21.03 -6.89 -16.68
C GLN A 123 19.95 -6.71 -15.60
N SER A 124 19.08 -7.70 -15.39
CA SER A 124 17.97 -7.63 -14.43
C SER A 124 18.19 -8.49 -13.17
N VAL A 125 19.25 -9.31 -13.13
CA VAL A 125 19.51 -10.17 -11.95
C VAL A 125 20.30 -9.39 -10.90
N VAL A 126 19.64 -9.04 -9.81
CA VAL A 126 20.25 -8.36 -8.66
C VAL A 126 20.96 -9.38 -7.77
N GLY A 127 22.25 -9.16 -7.51
CA GLY A 127 23.01 -9.92 -6.51
C GLY A 127 22.57 -9.60 -5.09
N MET A 128 22.69 -10.56 -4.17
CA MET A 128 22.28 -10.42 -2.76
C MET A 128 22.96 -9.28 -1.99
N ASP A 129 24.09 -8.76 -2.46
CA ASP A 129 24.81 -7.66 -1.80
C ASP A 129 24.00 -6.34 -1.76
N LEU A 130 22.98 -6.21 -2.62
CA LEU A 130 22.03 -5.08 -2.60
C LEU A 130 20.83 -5.33 -1.64
N LEU A 131 20.61 -6.55 -1.18
CA LEU A 131 19.47 -6.92 -0.34
C LEU A 131 19.69 -6.61 1.15
N GLU A 132 20.94 -6.43 1.59
CA GLU A 132 21.26 -6.18 3.01
C GLU A 132 21.24 -4.69 3.39
N ASN A 133 21.22 -3.76 2.42
CA ASN A 133 21.27 -2.32 2.66
C ASN A 133 19.97 -1.59 2.33
N VAL A 134 18.84 -2.07 2.84
CA VAL A 134 17.55 -1.36 2.72
C VAL A 134 17.51 -0.07 3.57
N SER A 135 18.40 0.06 4.56
CA SER A 135 18.54 1.27 5.39
C SER A 135 19.15 2.47 4.66
N GLY A 136 19.58 2.30 3.40
CA GLY A 136 20.17 3.35 2.58
C GLY A 136 19.36 3.72 1.34
N ILE A 137 18.03 3.45 1.31
CA ILE A 137 17.17 3.96 0.24
C ILE A 137 17.02 5.47 0.48
N SER A 138 17.99 6.23 -0.04
CA SER A 138 17.85 7.67 -0.17
C SER A 138 16.87 7.93 -1.29
N ALA A 139 15.71 8.43 -0.94
CA ALA A 139 14.74 8.92 -1.89
C ALA A 139 15.25 10.26 -2.45
N SER A 140 16.06 10.22 -3.49
CA SER A 140 16.33 11.38 -4.32
C SER A 140 15.22 11.51 -5.35
N GLY A 141 14.25 12.33 -5.07
CA GLY A 141 13.09 12.60 -5.90
C GLY A 141 11.97 13.20 -5.05
N ILE A 142 11.00 13.83 -5.64
CA ILE A 142 9.79 14.30 -4.94
C ILE A 142 9.09 13.07 -4.37
N ILE A 143 9.27 12.84 -3.06
CA ILE A 143 8.64 11.72 -2.37
C ILE A 143 7.29 12.21 -1.89
N ARG A 144 6.24 11.65 -2.43
CA ARG A 144 4.95 11.71 -1.78
C ARG A 144 5.03 10.93 -0.48
N LYS A 145 5.24 11.61 0.63
CA LYS A 145 4.90 11.07 1.94
C LYS A 145 3.41 11.34 2.12
N GLU A 146 2.62 10.32 1.96
CA GLU A 146 1.22 10.38 2.35
C GLU A 146 1.16 10.10 3.85
N TYR A 147 0.53 10.99 4.59
CA TYR A 147 0.36 10.83 6.03
C TYR A 147 -0.65 9.69 6.26
N ILE A 148 -0.19 8.62 6.87
CA ILE A 148 -1.06 7.52 7.27
C ILE A 148 -1.47 7.82 8.72
N PRO A 149 -2.71 8.26 8.96
CA PRO A 149 -3.19 8.47 10.31
C PRO A 149 -3.15 7.15 11.07
N ALA A 150 -2.97 7.23 12.39
CA ALA A 150 -2.87 6.06 13.28
C ALA A 150 -3.91 5.02 12.92
N ARG A 151 -3.45 3.88 12.40
CA ARG A 151 -4.20 2.84 11.70
C ARG A 151 -5.25 2.14 12.54
N ASP A 152 -5.07 2.16 13.83
CA ASP A 152 -5.77 1.27 14.75
C ASP A 152 -6.93 1.96 15.47
N PHE A 153 -7.33 3.13 14.94
CA PHE A 153 -8.45 3.82 15.51
C PHE A 153 -9.77 3.22 14.99
N VAL A 154 -10.13 2.05 15.53
CA VAL A 154 -11.50 1.56 15.45
C VAL A 154 -12.33 2.39 16.42
N PRO A 155 -13.28 3.20 15.92
CA PRO A 155 -14.12 3.99 16.81
C PRO A 155 -14.81 3.09 17.84
N PRO A 156 -14.85 3.47 19.13
CA PRO A 156 -15.73 2.78 20.06
C PRO A 156 -17.15 2.91 19.55
N LEU A 157 -17.90 1.79 19.53
CA LEU A 157 -19.31 1.81 19.15
C LEU A 157 -20.09 2.81 20.01
N PRO A 158 -20.98 3.60 19.42
CA PRO A 158 -21.98 4.32 20.17
C PRO A 158 -22.73 3.32 21.07
N GLY A 159 -22.78 3.58 22.37
CA GLY A 159 -23.39 2.67 23.33
C GLY A 159 -24.87 2.50 23.05
N ARG A 160 -25.29 1.47 22.33
CA ARG A 160 -26.67 0.99 22.36
C ARG A 160 -26.88 0.36 23.74
N GLY A 161 -27.73 1.00 24.55
CA GLY A 161 -28.01 0.60 25.91
C GLY A 161 -28.36 -0.89 26.03
N GLY A 162 -27.60 -1.61 26.83
CA GLY A 162 -27.89 -2.97 27.23
C GLY A 162 -26.72 -3.91 27.31
N ALA A 163 -25.67 -3.61 28.10
CA ALA A 163 -24.81 -4.63 28.69
C ALA A 163 -24.11 -4.06 29.91
N SER A 164 -24.17 -4.76 31.01
CA SER A 164 -23.68 -4.44 32.34
C SER A 164 -22.28 -3.84 32.34
N ARG A 165 -22.16 -2.57 32.75
CA ARG A 165 -20.93 -1.94 33.18
C ARG A 165 -20.42 -2.65 34.43
N SER A 166 -19.18 -3.07 34.46
CA SER A 166 -18.50 -3.36 35.71
C SER A 166 -18.34 -2.03 36.48
N ALA A 167 -18.75 -2.03 37.72
CA ALA A 167 -18.80 -0.86 38.60
C ALA A 167 -17.38 -0.43 39.01
N SER A 168 -16.67 0.33 38.18
CA SER A 168 -15.46 1.04 38.56
C SER A 168 -15.13 2.32 37.78
N ASP A 169 -16.03 2.77 36.91
CA ASP A 169 -15.86 4.05 36.20
C ASP A 169 -17.03 5.02 36.54
N ASP A 170 -17.06 5.47 37.80
CA ASP A 170 -17.83 6.64 38.21
C ASP A 170 -17.15 7.92 37.67
N LEU A 171 -17.37 8.22 36.39
CA LEU A 171 -17.18 9.55 35.88
C LEU A 171 -18.49 10.35 36.12
N PRO A 172 -18.42 11.57 36.67
CA PRO A 172 -19.60 12.38 36.85
C PRO A 172 -20.28 12.60 35.50
N ALA A 173 -21.59 12.34 35.45
CA ALA A 173 -22.41 12.65 34.30
C ALA A 173 -22.31 14.16 34.05
N VAL A 174 -21.48 14.57 33.10
CA VAL A 174 -21.55 15.90 32.52
C VAL A 174 -22.88 15.94 31.81
N MET A 175 -23.83 16.68 32.35
CA MET A 175 -25.10 16.97 31.69
C MET A 175 -24.75 17.62 30.34
N ALA A 176 -24.99 16.89 29.26
CA ALA A 176 -24.88 17.42 27.92
C ALA A 176 -25.83 18.60 27.83
N GLU A 177 -25.30 19.82 27.67
CA GLU A 177 -26.11 20.95 27.21
C GLU A 177 -26.85 20.48 25.94
N PRO A 178 -28.15 20.76 25.80
CA PRO A 178 -28.87 20.41 24.59
C PRO A 178 -28.16 21.07 23.40
N MET A 179 -27.67 20.28 22.47
CA MET A 179 -27.05 20.77 21.24
C MET A 179 -27.99 21.79 20.61
N LYS A 180 -27.50 23.03 20.46
CA LYS A 180 -28.19 24.06 19.70
C LYS A 180 -28.45 23.49 18.32
N SER A 181 -29.70 23.52 17.88
CA SER A 181 -30.05 23.17 16.49
C SER A 181 -29.28 24.11 15.57
N VAL A 182 -28.21 23.59 14.96
CA VAL A 182 -27.43 24.34 13.99
C VAL A 182 -28.25 24.35 12.71
N THR A 183 -28.90 25.47 12.47
CA THR A 183 -29.42 25.79 11.13
C THR A 183 -28.22 25.71 10.19
N SER A 184 -28.31 24.90 9.13
CA SER A 184 -27.32 24.82 8.05
C SER A 184 -27.06 26.24 7.51
N THR A 185 -26.09 26.94 8.07
CA THR A 185 -25.65 28.23 7.60
C THR A 185 -24.69 28.00 6.45
N ASN A 186 -25.04 28.48 5.26
CA ASN A 186 -24.09 28.60 4.17
C ASN A 186 -22.99 29.55 4.63
N LEU A 187 -21.80 29.02 4.93
CA LEU A 187 -20.66 29.83 5.32
C LEU A 187 -20.23 30.73 4.17
N ALA A 188 -19.78 31.93 4.48
CA ALA A 188 -19.32 32.91 3.51
C ALA A 188 -17.79 33.06 3.56
N VAL A 189 -17.20 33.41 2.41
CA VAL A 189 -15.78 33.76 2.35
C VAL A 189 -15.46 34.84 3.35
N GLY A 190 -14.39 34.67 4.12
CA GLY A 190 -13.97 35.59 5.22
C GLY A 190 -14.32 35.08 6.62
N GLU A 191 -15.16 34.07 6.77
CA GLU A 191 -15.41 33.47 8.07
C GLU A 191 -14.16 32.77 8.61
N THR A 192 -13.91 32.83 9.91
CA THR A 192 -12.72 32.31 10.57
C THR A 192 -13.10 31.27 11.63
N LYS A 193 -12.34 30.18 11.68
CA LYS A 193 -12.42 29.11 12.69
C LYS A 193 -11.06 28.83 13.29
N MET A 194 -11.07 28.26 14.49
CA MET A 194 -9.89 27.64 15.10
C MET A 194 -9.89 26.15 14.77
N LEU A 195 -8.96 25.70 13.91
CA LEU A 195 -8.84 24.30 13.48
C LEU A 195 -7.60 23.64 14.08
N TRP A 196 -7.74 22.36 14.45
CA TRP A 196 -6.62 21.51 14.80
C TRP A 196 -5.87 21.09 13.55
N VAL A 197 -4.57 21.38 13.53
CA VAL A 197 -3.64 21.02 12.44
C VAL A 197 -2.33 20.49 13.02
N ASP A 198 -1.60 19.70 12.29
CA ASP A 198 -0.34 19.05 12.69
C ASP A 198 0.87 19.99 12.56
N LEU A 199 0.82 21.10 13.23
CA LEU A 199 1.90 22.07 13.23
C LEU A 199 2.70 22.04 14.55
N PRO A 200 4.04 22.17 14.48
CA PRO A 200 4.89 22.16 15.66
C PRO A 200 4.51 23.30 16.62
N LYS A 201 4.71 23.05 17.91
CA LYS A 201 4.44 24.01 18.97
C LYS A 201 5.37 25.24 18.92
N ALA A 202 6.56 25.09 18.35
CA ALA A 202 7.57 26.16 18.30
C ALA A 202 7.04 27.38 17.53
N GLY A 203 7.14 28.58 18.13
CA GLY A 203 6.72 29.83 17.51
C GLY A 203 5.22 30.16 17.65
N VAL A 204 4.42 29.36 18.34
CA VAL A 204 2.95 29.47 18.35
C VAL A 204 2.35 30.32 19.45
N GLY A 205 3.10 30.97 20.28
CA GLY A 205 2.54 31.88 21.31
C GLY A 205 1.53 31.20 22.25
N SER A 206 0.28 31.68 22.28
CA SER A 206 -0.76 31.25 23.21
C SER A 206 -1.75 30.21 22.68
N TYR A 207 -1.50 29.59 21.54
CA TYR A 207 -2.43 28.60 20.98
C TYR A 207 -2.42 27.26 21.73
N GLU A 208 -3.60 26.63 21.84
CA GLU A 208 -3.74 25.31 22.43
C GLU A 208 -2.97 24.28 21.58
N SER A 209 -2.20 23.41 22.24
CA SER A 209 -1.39 22.39 21.58
C SER A 209 -1.49 21.07 22.32
N LYS A 210 -1.51 19.94 21.57
CA LYS A 210 -1.52 18.57 22.11
C LYS A 210 -0.47 17.74 21.39
N PHE A 211 0.15 16.82 22.11
CA PHE A 211 1.09 15.83 21.55
C PHE A 211 0.39 14.48 21.50
N VAL A 212 0.20 13.92 20.31
CA VAL A 212 -0.47 12.63 20.11
C VAL A 212 0.43 11.75 19.23
N GLY A 213 0.74 10.55 19.72
CA GLY A 213 1.71 9.68 19.07
C GLY A 213 3.11 10.31 19.05
N THR A 214 3.59 10.67 17.88
CA THR A 214 4.89 11.33 17.65
C THR A 214 4.76 12.77 17.12
N ILE A 215 3.53 13.29 17.01
CA ILE A 215 3.24 14.54 16.29
C ILE A 215 2.61 15.57 17.26
N TRP A 216 2.98 16.83 17.07
CA TRP A 216 2.33 17.97 17.69
C TRP A 216 1.16 18.42 16.83
N TYR A 217 0.02 18.66 17.49
CA TYR A 217 -1.15 19.31 16.91
C TYR A 217 -1.39 20.62 17.63
N THR A 218 -1.72 21.64 16.84
CA THR A 218 -1.95 22.98 17.36
C THR A 218 -3.23 23.56 16.78
N LYS A 219 -4.05 24.20 17.62
CA LYS A 219 -5.21 24.94 17.15
C LYS A 219 -4.76 26.23 16.46
N ARG A 220 -5.13 26.42 15.20
CA ARG A 220 -4.73 27.60 14.40
C ARG A 220 -5.94 28.30 13.81
N PRO A 221 -5.90 29.63 13.69
CA PRO A 221 -6.92 30.37 12.96
C PRO A 221 -6.82 30.02 11.48
N ALA A 222 -7.94 29.65 10.89
CA ALA A 222 -8.09 29.39 9.47
C ALA A 222 -9.29 30.17 8.95
N THR A 223 -9.13 30.85 7.83
CA THR A 223 -10.19 31.65 7.20
C THR A 223 -10.69 30.93 5.95
N LEU A 224 -12.00 30.93 5.76
CA LEU A 224 -12.65 30.42 4.56
C LEU A 224 -12.30 31.33 3.37
N ARG A 225 -11.51 30.82 2.42
CA ARG A 225 -10.98 31.59 1.29
C ARG A 225 -11.72 31.33 -0.03
N ALA A 226 -12.34 30.16 -0.16
CA ALA A 226 -13.20 29.86 -1.32
C ALA A 226 -14.36 28.93 -0.91
N VAL A 227 -15.46 29.05 -1.65
CA VAL A 227 -16.67 28.22 -1.49
C VAL A 227 -17.00 27.62 -2.83
N GLY A 228 -16.90 26.30 -2.93
CA GLY A 228 -17.35 25.49 -4.07
C GLY A 228 -18.80 25.04 -3.92
N GLU A 229 -19.31 24.34 -4.91
CA GLU A 229 -20.64 23.69 -4.84
C GLU A 229 -20.66 22.61 -3.75
N HIS A 230 -19.55 21.84 -3.65
CA HIS A 230 -19.42 20.67 -2.78
C HIS A 230 -18.37 20.83 -1.66
N CYS A 231 -17.63 21.93 -1.64
CA CYS A 231 -16.55 22.10 -0.66
C CYS A 231 -16.44 23.53 -0.09
N TYR A 232 -15.72 23.61 1.03
CA TYR A 232 -15.17 24.81 1.64
C TYR A 232 -13.65 24.73 1.65
N ILE A 233 -12.96 25.77 1.20
CA ILE A 233 -11.50 25.85 1.24
C ILE A 233 -11.08 26.76 2.40
N TRP A 234 -10.61 26.14 3.46
CA TRP A 234 -10.05 26.80 4.62
C TRP A 234 -8.55 26.92 4.46
N VAL A 235 -8.00 28.11 4.65
CA VAL A 235 -6.56 28.31 4.64
C VAL A 235 -6.13 28.78 6.01
N VAL A 236 -5.17 28.10 6.63
CA VAL A 236 -4.58 28.56 7.89
C VAL A 236 -3.93 29.91 7.64
N ASP A 237 -4.28 30.93 8.43
CA ASP A 237 -4.02 32.34 8.11
C ASP A 237 -2.55 32.69 7.90
N SER A 238 -1.63 31.96 8.56
CA SER A 238 -0.18 32.13 8.35
C SER A 238 0.32 31.70 6.97
N TYR A 239 -0.46 30.96 6.22
CA TYR A 239 -0.13 30.44 4.87
C TYR A 239 -0.96 31.10 3.77
N PHE A 240 -1.57 32.26 4.05
CA PHE A 240 -2.35 33.01 3.06
C PHE A 240 -1.76 34.40 2.84
N GLY A 241 -1.64 34.80 1.58
CA GLY A 241 -1.12 36.11 1.18
C GLY A 241 -1.69 36.61 -0.14
N THR A 242 -1.25 37.80 -0.55
CA THR A 242 -1.62 38.40 -1.85
C THR A 242 -0.81 37.80 -3.01
N THR A 243 0.35 37.24 -2.70
CA THR A 243 1.26 36.62 -3.69
C THR A 243 1.58 35.22 -3.24
N ALA A 244 1.42 34.25 -4.14
CA ALA A 244 1.80 32.87 -3.91
C ALA A 244 3.33 32.73 -3.93
N SER A 245 3.91 32.10 -2.91
CA SER A 245 5.35 31.86 -2.82
C SER A 245 5.68 30.88 -1.69
N GLY A 246 6.52 29.90 -1.94
CA GLY A 246 6.89 28.89 -0.94
C GLY A 246 5.67 28.12 -0.43
N SER A 247 5.39 28.21 0.88
CA SER A 247 4.18 27.62 1.48
C SER A 247 2.99 28.61 1.58
N THR A 248 3.11 29.81 1.01
CA THR A 248 2.02 30.81 1.00
C THR A 248 1.21 30.71 -0.28
N ILE A 249 -0.12 30.62 -0.16
CA ILE A 249 -1.05 30.60 -1.29
C ILE A 249 -1.89 31.88 -1.34
N ASN A 250 -2.51 32.13 -2.49
CA ASN A 250 -3.38 33.30 -2.71
C ASN A 250 -4.85 32.89 -2.97
N ALA A 251 -5.71 33.91 -3.19
CA ALA A 251 -7.13 33.70 -3.41
C ALA A 251 -7.45 32.91 -4.69
N ASP A 252 -6.69 33.12 -5.76
CA ASP A 252 -6.91 32.43 -7.04
C ASP A 252 -6.63 30.94 -6.90
N GLN A 253 -5.60 30.57 -6.13
CA GLN A 253 -5.28 29.17 -5.85
C GLN A 253 -6.33 28.51 -4.97
N ALA A 254 -6.82 29.19 -3.94
CA ALA A 254 -7.91 28.69 -3.12
C ALA A 254 -9.18 28.44 -3.95
N GLN A 255 -9.53 29.38 -4.85
CA GLN A 255 -10.66 29.21 -5.78
C GLN A 255 -10.39 28.09 -6.80
N GLY A 256 -9.16 27.95 -7.26
CA GLY A 256 -8.74 26.86 -8.15
C GLY A 256 -8.96 25.48 -7.50
N LEU A 257 -8.60 25.29 -6.24
CA LEU A 257 -8.86 24.07 -5.49
C LEU A 257 -10.36 23.74 -5.40
N ALA A 258 -11.20 24.75 -5.07
CA ALA A 258 -12.65 24.56 -5.01
C ALA A 258 -13.21 24.11 -6.35
N THR A 259 -12.82 24.79 -7.44
CA THR A 259 -13.25 24.47 -8.80
C THR A 259 -12.81 23.05 -9.20
N GLN A 260 -11.57 22.69 -8.89
CA GLN A 260 -11.03 21.39 -9.23
C GLN A 260 -11.73 20.27 -8.46
N PHE A 261 -11.97 20.45 -7.16
CA PHE A 261 -12.70 19.48 -6.34
C PHE A 261 -14.14 19.30 -6.84
N ASP A 262 -14.87 20.39 -7.10
CA ASP A 262 -16.24 20.34 -7.60
C ASP A 262 -16.35 19.60 -8.93
N SER A 263 -15.34 19.74 -9.82
CA SER A 263 -15.33 19.09 -11.11
C SER A 263 -15.30 17.55 -11.03
N MET A 264 -14.67 16.98 -10.00
CA MET A 264 -14.51 15.53 -9.84
C MET A 264 -15.43 14.91 -8.78
N TYR A 265 -16.05 15.72 -7.92
CA TYR A 265 -16.81 15.25 -6.75
C TYR A 265 -17.89 14.22 -7.11
N ARG A 266 -18.74 14.53 -8.09
CA ARG A 266 -19.85 13.64 -8.49
C ARG A 266 -19.35 12.37 -9.15
N SER A 267 -18.40 12.49 -10.05
CA SER A 267 -17.87 11.38 -10.84
C SER A 267 -17.11 10.37 -9.95
N ILE A 268 -16.38 10.83 -8.93
CA ILE A 268 -15.76 9.94 -7.94
C ILE A 268 -16.84 9.21 -7.13
N ARG A 269 -17.86 9.91 -6.67
CA ARG A 269 -18.97 9.29 -5.90
C ARG A 269 -19.75 8.24 -6.69
N GLU A 270 -19.91 8.43 -7.99
CA GLU A 270 -20.57 7.45 -8.86
C GLU A 270 -19.83 6.10 -8.90
N VAL A 271 -18.52 6.10 -8.69
CA VAL A 271 -17.70 4.89 -8.69
C VAL A 271 -17.46 4.35 -7.29
N PHE A 272 -17.07 5.22 -6.38
CA PHE A 272 -16.62 4.79 -5.04
C PHE A 272 -17.73 4.82 -3.98
N GLY A 273 -18.90 5.36 -4.30
CA GLY A 273 -20.00 5.59 -3.36
C GLY A 273 -19.88 6.94 -2.66
N ASN A 274 -20.67 7.15 -1.64
CA ASN A 274 -20.76 8.43 -0.94
C ASN A 274 -19.94 8.41 0.36
N GLU A 275 -19.37 9.54 0.71
CA GLU A 275 -18.90 9.81 2.06
C GLU A 275 -20.08 9.79 3.05
N SER A 276 -19.82 9.59 4.34
CA SER A 276 -20.89 9.56 5.35
C SER A 276 -21.42 10.96 5.66
N ASP A 277 -22.73 11.08 5.72
CA ASP A 277 -23.42 12.26 6.25
C ASP A 277 -23.75 12.13 7.75
N LYS A 278 -23.06 11.24 8.46
CA LYS A 278 -23.21 11.03 9.90
C LYS A 278 -21.89 11.26 10.62
N MET A 279 -22.01 11.72 11.86
CA MET A 279 -20.91 11.89 12.82
C MET A 279 -21.03 10.87 13.94
N ILE A 280 -19.91 10.57 14.59
CA ILE A 280 -19.86 9.64 15.72
C ILE A 280 -19.99 10.44 17.01
N ALA A 281 -21.09 10.25 17.72
CA ALA A 281 -21.34 10.78 19.05
C ALA A 281 -21.14 9.68 20.12
N THR A 282 -21.14 10.06 21.39
CA THR A 282 -20.84 9.16 22.53
C THR A 282 -21.72 7.90 22.53
N ASN A 283 -22.96 8.02 22.11
CA ASN A 283 -23.95 6.94 22.21
C ASN A 283 -24.65 6.64 20.89
N ASP A 284 -24.38 7.37 19.79
CA ASP A 284 -25.12 7.23 18.54
C ASP A 284 -24.33 7.78 17.34
N LEU A 285 -24.82 7.49 16.14
CA LEU A 285 -24.48 8.18 14.91
C LEU A 285 -25.53 9.29 14.69
N VAL A 286 -25.05 10.51 14.54
CA VAL A 286 -25.92 11.69 14.34
C VAL A 286 -25.70 12.30 12.96
N ASP A 287 -26.76 12.91 12.40
CA ASP A 287 -26.65 13.60 11.12
C ASP A 287 -25.61 14.71 11.17
N ILE A 288 -24.85 14.86 10.10
CA ILE A 288 -23.80 15.87 10.01
C ILE A 288 -24.35 17.29 10.11
N SER A 289 -25.58 17.52 9.62
CA SER A 289 -26.27 18.79 9.70
C SER A 289 -26.59 19.23 11.15
N SER A 290 -26.64 18.27 12.07
CA SER A 290 -26.85 18.54 13.51
C SER A 290 -25.55 18.53 14.33
N ALA A 291 -24.48 17.94 13.80
CA ALA A 291 -23.21 17.76 14.51
C ALA A 291 -22.10 18.70 14.01
N SER A 292 -22.25 19.32 12.85
CA SER A 292 -21.28 20.20 12.22
C SER A 292 -21.88 21.56 11.87
N ASP A 293 -21.14 22.60 12.15
CA ASP A 293 -21.45 23.98 11.73
C ASP A 293 -21.09 24.25 10.26
N THR A 294 -20.41 23.33 9.58
CA THR A 294 -20.06 23.41 8.16
C THR A 294 -21.12 22.80 7.24
N GLY A 295 -22.15 22.15 7.78
CA GLY A 295 -23.18 21.48 7.00
C GLY A 295 -22.66 20.23 6.29
N THR A 296 -23.15 19.94 5.08
CA THR A 296 -22.85 18.71 4.34
C THR A 296 -21.65 18.81 3.39
N LYS A 297 -21.11 19.99 3.15
CA LYS A 297 -19.95 20.19 2.26
C LYS A 297 -18.68 19.62 2.87
N VAL A 298 -17.77 19.21 2.00
CA VAL A 298 -16.42 18.76 2.39
C VAL A 298 -15.57 19.97 2.74
N ASN A 299 -14.85 19.89 3.85
CA ASN A 299 -13.92 20.93 4.30
C ASN A 299 -12.50 20.54 3.91
N ILE A 300 -11.87 21.31 3.05
CA ILE A 300 -10.49 21.14 2.62
C ILE A 300 -9.66 22.20 3.32
N VAL A 301 -8.71 21.77 4.17
CA VAL A 301 -7.84 22.65 4.94
C VAL A 301 -6.47 22.72 4.30
N VAL A 302 -6.00 23.92 4.00
CA VAL A 302 -4.74 24.17 3.29
C VAL A 302 -3.74 24.85 4.23
N TYR A 303 -2.58 24.25 4.40
CA TYR A 303 -1.44 24.75 5.16
C TYR A 303 -0.19 23.94 4.81
N ASP A 304 0.97 24.35 5.30
CA ASP A 304 2.22 23.60 5.23
C ASP A 304 2.17 22.47 6.27
N ILE A 305 1.87 21.26 5.80
CA ILE A 305 1.66 20.08 6.65
C ILE A 305 2.97 19.74 7.38
N GLU A 306 2.88 19.44 8.69
CA GLU A 306 4.02 19.28 9.60
C GLU A 306 4.90 20.53 9.75
N GLY A 307 4.65 21.62 9.01
CA GLY A 307 5.48 22.82 8.99
C GLY A 307 6.90 22.53 8.50
N ASP A 308 7.03 21.67 7.51
CA ASP A 308 8.30 21.11 7.03
C ASP A 308 8.88 21.88 5.83
N TYR A 309 8.21 22.93 5.38
CA TYR A 309 8.66 23.74 4.24
C TYR A 309 10.11 24.20 4.39
N GLN A 310 10.90 23.93 3.36
CA GLN A 310 12.25 24.43 3.14
C GLN A 310 12.42 24.79 1.66
N ALA A 311 13.22 25.84 1.37
CA ALA A 311 13.36 26.36 0.02
C ALA A 311 13.94 25.36 -1.01
N ASP A 312 14.61 24.32 -0.52
CA ASP A 312 15.17 23.20 -1.30
C ASP A 312 14.41 21.89 -1.07
N GLN A 313 13.18 21.95 -0.60
CA GLN A 313 12.36 20.80 -0.28
C GLN A 313 12.14 19.91 -1.52
N GLN A 314 12.48 18.64 -1.39
CA GLN A 314 12.31 17.64 -2.46
C GLN A 314 11.21 16.61 -2.16
N GLY A 315 10.56 16.69 -1.01
CA GLY A 315 9.51 15.77 -0.60
C GLY A 315 8.79 16.25 0.64
N GLY A 316 7.67 15.64 0.96
CA GLY A 316 6.83 15.98 2.10
C GLY A 316 5.48 15.28 2.02
N THR A 317 4.63 15.53 3.00
CA THR A 317 3.23 15.07 3.02
C THR A 317 2.40 16.01 2.15
N MET A 318 1.74 15.47 1.13
CA MET A 318 0.93 16.28 0.20
C MET A 318 -0.50 16.46 0.68
N GLY A 319 -1.02 15.50 1.43
CA GLY A 319 -2.36 15.53 1.97
C GLY A 319 -2.59 14.36 2.92
N TYR A 320 -3.69 14.45 3.66
CA TYR A 320 -4.19 13.35 4.46
C TYR A 320 -5.68 13.51 4.78
N PHE A 321 -6.36 12.39 4.86
CA PHE A 321 -7.65 12.25 5.50
C PHE A 321 -7.47 11.60 6.88
N TRP A 322 -8.16 12.11 7.91
CA TRP A 322 -8.15 11.49 9.22
C TRP A 322 -9.56 11.42 9.83
N ALA A 323 -10.02 10.23 10.07
CA ALA A 323 -11.35 9.94 10.59
C ALA A 323 -11.68 10.59 11.96
N LYS A 324 -10.66 11.14 12.67
CA LYS A 324 -10.87 11.90 13.92
C LYS A 324 -11.93 12.98 13.79
N ASP A 325 -12.02 13.59 12.60
CA ASP A 325 -12.92 14.71 12.37
C ASP A 325 -14.39 14.31 12.25
N TYR A 326 -14.67 13.02 12.10
CA TYR A 326 -16.02 12.47 12.18
C TYR A 326 -16.55 12.31 13.62
N TYR A 327 -15.77 12.70 14.64
CA TYR A 327 -16.21 12.69 16.03
C TYR A 327 -16.75 14.04 16.46
N THR A 328 -17.86 14.02 17.22
CA THR A 328 -18.41 15.23 17.82
C THR A 328 -17.51 15.73 18.97
N GLU A 329 -17.60 17.00 19.34
CA GLU A 329 -16.83 17.60 20.45
C GLU A 329 -16.97 16.85 21.78
N VAL A 330 -18.07 16.13 22.00
CA VAL A 330 -18.31 15.38 23.23
C VAL A 330 -17.25 14.31 23.47
N TYR A 331 -16.64 13.76 22.42
CA TYR A 331 -15.50 12.85 22.53
C TYR A 331 -14.18 13.56 22.84
N SER A 332 -14.12 14.85 22.63
CA SER A 332 -12.86 15.63 22.70
C SER A 332 -12.28 15.83 24.11
N THR A 333 -12.93 15.32 25.15
CA THR A 333 -12.45 15.47 26.54
C THR A 333 -11.36 14.48 26.94
N LYS A 334 -11.05 13.48 26.11
CA LYS A 334 -9.99 12.49 26.36
C LYS A 334 -8.69 12.89 25.66
N SER A 335 -7.57 12.48 26.21
CA SER A 335 -6.21 12.75 25.72
C SER A 335 -5.81 11.99 24.45
N ASP A 336 -6.77 11.46 23.71
CA ASP A 336 -6.58 10.71 22.47
C ASP A 336 -6.82 11.57 21.22
N ALA A 337 -6.69 10.97 20.05
CA ALA A 337 -6.86 11.60 18.75
C ALA A 337 -8.26 12.25 18.58
N THR A 338 -9.30 11.74 19.25
CA THR A 338 -10.65 12.31 19.17
C THR A 338 -10.76 13.70 19.76
N GLY A 339 -9.88 14.05 20.72
CA GLY A 339 -9.74 15.39 21.26
C GLY A 339 -9.16 16.42 20.28
N LEU A 340 -8.84 16.01 19.05
CA LEU A 340 -8.34 16.86 17.96
C LEU A 340 -9.36 17.00 16.83
N SER A 341 -10.62 16.56 17.03
CA SER A 341 -11.66 16.65 16.02
C SER A 341 -12.00 18.10 15.66
N ASN A 342 -12.12 18.36 14.37
CA ASN A 342 -12.67 19.60 13.81
C ASN A 342 -14.18 19.50 13.52
N CYS A 343 -14.81 18.38 13.86
CA CYS A 343 -16.26 18.12 13.78
C CYS A 343 -16.85 18.37 12.37
N GLY A 344 -16.63 17.44 11.46
CA GLY A 344 -17.16 17.51 10.10
C GLY A 344 -16.43 16.62 9.11
N LYS A 345 -16.75 16.77 7.84
CA LYS A 345 -16.06 16.11 6.73
C LYS A 345 -14.81 16.90 6.37
N TYR A 346 -13.66 16.57 6.96
CA TYR A 346 -12.38 17.26 6.73
C TYR A 346 -11.36 16.36 6.08
N PHE A 347 -10.57 16.91 5.16
CA PHE A 347 -9.25 16.44 4.80
C PHE A 347 -8.30 17.62 4.57
N TYR A 348 -7.01 17.33 4.47
CA TYR A 348 -5.95 18.32 4.53
C TYR A 348 -5.05 18.20 3.31
N VAL A 349 -4.58 19.34 2.78
CA VAL A 349 -3.65 19.39 1.65
C VAL A 349 -2.56 20.42 1.89
N ASP A 350 -1.38 20.14 1.37
CA ASP A 350 -0.20 20.92 1.58
C ASP A 350 -0.14 22.15 0.67
N SER A 351 0.18 23.29 1.26
CA SER A 351 0.24 24.57 0.56
C SER A 351 1.49 24.75 -0.31
N TYR A 352 2.63 24.14 0.05
CA TYR A 352 3.85 24.19 -0.75
C TYR A 352 3.65 23.44 -2.07
N PHE A 353 3.11 22.23 -2.02
CA PHE A 353 2.87 21.44 -3.24
C PHE A 353 1.79 22.06 -4.14
N LEU A 354 0.89 22.87 -3.60
CA LEU A 354 -0.03 23.65 -4.44
C LEU A 354 0.72 24.67 -5.31
N ASN A 355 1.85 25.20 -4.83
CA ASN A 355 2.70 26.10 -5.62
C ASN A 355 3.58 25.36 -6.61
N GLU A 356 4.25 24.27 -6.17
CA GLU A 356 5.31 23.63 -6.93
C GLU A 356 4.80 22.52 -7.86
N ALA A 357 3.74 21.81 -7.47
CA ALA A 357 3.21 20.67 -8.19
C ALA A 357 1.66 20.65 -8.20
N PRO A 358 0.98 21.69 -8.72
CA PRO A 358 -0.47 21.84 -8.58
C PRO A 358 -1.26 20.67 -9.20
N LYS A 359 -0.80 20.08 -10.31
CA LYS A 359 -1.47 18.92 -10.92
C LYS A 359 -1.38 17.67 -10.04
N MET A 360 -0.24 17.44 -9.41
CA MET A 360 -0.04 16.38 -8.45
C MET A 360 -0.95 16.59 -7.23
N LEU A 361 -1.10 17.83 -6.75
CA LEU A 361 -2.01 18.13 -5.65
C LEU A 361 -3.49 17.93 -6.04
N TYR A 362 -3.87 18.18 -7.29
CA TYR A 362 -5.24 17.87 -7.76
C TYR A 362 -5.51 16.36 -7.76
N SER A 363 -4.51 15.54 -8.09
CA SER A 363 -4.58 14.08 -7.93
C SER A 363 -4.73 13.72 -6.44
N THR A 364 -4.02 14.41 -5.55
CA THR A 364 -4.13 14.22 -4.09
C THR A 364 -5.52 14.57 -3.56
N LEU A 365 -6.22 15.58 -4.11
CA LEU A 365 -7.63 15.84 -3.72
C LEU A 365 -8.53 14.61 -3.95
N ALA A 366 -8.35 13.92 -5.08
CA ALA A 366 -9.10 12.71 -5.39
C ALA A 366 -8.73 11.56 -4.43
N HIS A 367 -7.45 11.44 -4.08
CA HIS A 367 -6.92 10.47 -3.16
C HIS A 367 -7.54 10.60 -1.76
N GLU A 368 -7.45 11.81 -1.17
CA GLU A 368 -7.95 12.06 0.19
C GLU A 368 -9.47 11.99 0.26
N PHE A 369 -10.15 12.43 -0.79
CA PHE A 369 -11.60 12.28 -0.88
C PHE A 369 -12.02 10.82 -0.98
N GLN A 370 -11.26 9.98 -1.67
CA GLN A 370 -11.53 8.54 -1.73
C GLN A 370 -11.34 7.88 -0.35
N HIS A 371 -10.34 8.27 0.44
CA HIS A 371 -10.19 7.81 1.82
C HIS A 371 -11.43 8.16 2.67
N MET A 372 -11.94 9.38 2.55
CA MET A 372 -13.17 9.81 3.23
C MET A 372 -14.38 8.95 2.81
N ILE A 373 -14.53 8.68 1.52
CA ILE A 373 -15.59 7.79 0.99
C ILE A 373 -15.40 6.38 1.54
N ASN A 374 -14.19 5.83 1.51
CA ASN A 374 -13.91 4.48 2.02
C ASN A 374 -14.28 4.35 3.50
N PHE A 375 -13.95 5.36 4.31
CA PHE A 375 -14.38 5.41 5.71
C PHE A 375 -15.92 5.39 5.82
N GLY A 376 -16.62 6.15 5.00
CA GLY A 376 -18.09 6.17 4.91
C GLY A 376 -18.67 4.81 4.53
N GLN A 377 -18.20 4.23 3.43
CA GLN A 377 -18.71 3.00 2.84
C GLN A 377 -18.40 1.74 3.66
N LYS A 378 -17.27 1.70 4.34
CA LYS A 378 -16.81 0.52 5.09
C LYS A 378 -17.07 0.68 6.59
N THR A 379 -16.47 1.69 7.22
CA THR A 379 -16.48 1.85 8.67
C THR A 379 -17.83 2.37 9.16
N MET A 380 -18.25 3.55 8.71
CA MET A 380 -19.49 4.17 9.18
C MET A 380 -20.72 3.30 8.87
N ARG A 381 -20.80 2.76 7.67
CA ARG A 381 -21.88 1.85 7.28
C ARG A 381 -21.92 0.58 8.14
N SER A 382 -20.77 -0.01 8.48
CA SER A 382 -20.72 -1.18 9.35
C SER A 382 -21.13 -0.85 10.79
N MET A 383 -20.81 0.36 11.27
CA MET A 383 -21.24 0.84 12.59
C MET A 383 -22.76 0.94 12.73
N GLU A 384 -23.51 1.20 11.66
CA GLU A 384 -24.96 1.29 11.69
C GLU A 384 -25.62 -0.04 12.12
N THR A 385 -24.99 -1.16 11.83
CA THR A 385 -25.53 -2.51 12.08
C THR A 385 -24.77 -3.29 13.14
N ALA A 386 -23.55 -2.85 13.50
CA ALA A 386 -22.71 -3.54 14.47
C ALA A 386 -23.34 -3.54 15.87
N GLN A 387 -23.28 -4.70 16.54
CA GLN A 387 -23.68 -4.86 17.94
C GLN A 387 -22.48 -4.81 18.89
N THR A 388 -21.28 -5.07 18.39
CA THR A 388 -20.02 -5.07 19.12
C THR A 388 -18.95 -4.35 18.33
N ALA A 389 -17.91 -3.83 18.99
CA ALA A 389 -16.79 -3.18 18.33
C ALA A 389 -16.07 -4.09 17.32
N SER A 390 -16.04 -5.40 17.56
CA SER A 390 -15.42 -6.37 16.65
C SER A 390 -16.18 -6.59 15.34
N GLN A 391 -17.41 -6.09 15.23
CA GLN A 391 -18.21 -6.13 14.00
C GLN A 391 -18.03 -4.87 13.15
N VAL A 392 -17.39 -3.84 13.67
CA VAL A 392 -17.06 -2.65 12.89
C VAL A 392 -15.92 -3.01 11.95
N LEU A 393 -16.14 -2.76 10.67
CA LEU A 393 -15.17 -3.04 9.62
C LEU A 393 -14.33 -1.79 9.34
N ALA A 394 -13.04 -2.01 9.15
CA ALA A 394 -12.13 -0.98 8.67
C ALA A 394 -11.19 -1.62 7.64
N SER A 395 -10.98 -0.95 6.52
CA SER A 395 -10.02 -1.39 5.52
C SER A 395 -8.61 -1.36 6.10
N GLN A 396 -7.83 -2.41 5.84
CA GLN A 396 -6.39 -2.38 6.11
C GLN A 396 -5.73 -1.32 5.23
N THR A 397 -4.58 -0.81 5.66
CA THR A 397 -3.90 0.28 4.95
C THR A 397 -3.62 -0.05 3.50
N TRP A 398 -3.10 -1.25 3.20
CA TRP A 398 -2.79 -1.64 1.83
C TRP A 398 -4.00 -1.54 0.88
N SER A 399 -5.17 -1.92 1.36
CA SER A 399 -6.39 -1.93 0.57
C SER A 399 -7.02 -0.53 0.47
N ASN A 400 -6.92 0.26 1.52
CA ASN A 400 -7.35 1.65 1.55
C ASN A 400 -6.50 2.49 0.57
N GLU A 401 -5.19 2.42 0.68
CA GLU A 401 -4.25 3.10 -0.22
C GLU A 401 -4.34 2.62 -1.67
N MET A 402 -4.52 1.31 -1.88
CA MET A 402 -4.77 0.76 -3.21
C MET A 402 -5.96 1.45 -3.88
N MET A 403 -7.08 1.59 -3.17
CA MET A 403 -8.30 2.18 -3.72
C MET A 403 -8.15 3.68 -3.97
N SER A 404 -7.43 4.40 -3.12
CA SER A 404 -7.17 5.83 -3.31
C SER A 404 -6.26 6.09 -4.50
N MET A 405 -5.20 5.30 -4.68
CA MET A 405 -4.33 5.40 -5.85
C MET A 405 -5.02 4.95 -7.15
N VAL A 406 -5.92 3.99 -7.10
CA VAL A 406 -6.77 3.64 -8.25
C VAL A 406 -7.73 4.79 -8.58
N CYS A 407 -8.25 5.50 -7.59
CA CYS A 407 -9.05 6.70 -7.82
C CYS A 407 -8.24 7.76 -8.58
N GLU A 408 -7.00 8.02 -8.17
CA GLU A 408 -6.08 8.92 -8.89
C GLU A 408 -5.86 8.47 -10.35
N ASP A 409 -5.57 7.19 -10.57
CA ASP A 409 -5.37 6.60 -11.92
C ASP A 409 -6.64 6.77 -12.79
N MET A 410 -7.82 6.59 -12.20
CA MET A 410 -9.10 6.72 -12.90
C MET A 410 -9.47 8.16 -13.27
N VAL A 411 -9.01 9.15 -12.52
CA VAL A 411 -9.26 10.59 -12.82
C VAL A 411 -8.11 11.25 -13.59
N GLN A 412 -6.98 10.58 -13.79
CA GLN A 412 -5.76 11.12 -14.36
C GLN A 412 -6.00 11.82 -15.69
N ALA A 413 -6.67 11.14 -16.63
CA ALA A 413 -6.96 11.70 -17.96
C ALA A 413 -7.88 12.92 -17.89
N PHE A 414 -8.89 12.88 -17.02
CA PHE A 414 -9.84 13.97 -16.78
C PHE A 414 -9.14 15.22 -16.21
N LEU A 415 -8.24 15.02 -15.23
CA LEU A 415 -7.48 16.12 -14.62
C LEU A 415 -6.33 16.62 -15.49
N GLY A 416 -6.00 15.94 -16.58
CA GLY A 416 -4.84 16.22 -17.42
C GLY A 416 -3.52 16.09 -16.64
N VAL A 417 -3.44 15.13 -15.73
CA VAL A 417 -2.25 14.79 -14.96
C VAL A 417 -1.36 13.88 -15.79
N GLU A 418 -0.08 14.18 -15.88
CA GLU A 418 0.90 13.36 -16.59
C GLU A 418 1.34 12.16 -15.73
N ASP A 419 1.88 11.11 -16.36
CA ASP A 419 2.33 9.90 -15.65
C ASP A 419 3.33 10.19 -14.53
N LYS A 420 4.21 11.17 -14.72
CA LYS A 420 5.20 11.60 -13.70
C LYS A 420 4.56 12.20 -12.43
N ASP A 421 3.34 12.73 -12.55
CA ASP A 421 2.57 13.40 -11.49
C ASP A 421 1.41 12.51 -10.99
N SER A 422 1.36 11.25 -11.41
CA SER A 422 0.34 10.26 -11.11
C SER A 422 0.92 9.08 -10.32
N PRO A 423 0.08 8.15 -9.82
CA PRO A 423 0.58 6.93 -9.17
C PRO A 423 1.47 6.05 -10.05
N ILE A 424 1.40 6.16 -11.38
CA ILE A 424 2.30 5.46 -12.32
C ILE A 424 3.77 5.76 -11.99
N ALA A 425 4.05 6.96 -11.54
CA ALA A 425 5.37 7.40 -11.11
C ALA A 425 5.97 6.59 -9.93
N ARG A 426 5.18 5.75 -9.24
CA ARG A 426 5.65 4.85 -8.17
C ARG A 426 6.14 3.50 -8.69
N LEU A 427 5.82 3.14 -9.93
CA LEU A 427 6.18 1.82 -10.49
C LEU A 427 7.68 1.53 -10.56
N PRO A 428 8.61 2.49 -10.73
CA PRO A 428 10.04 2.22 -10.61
C PRO A 428 10.43 1.61 -9.25
N TRP A 429 9.75 2.00 -8.17
CA TRP A 429 9.95 1.40 -6.85
C TRP A 429 9.48 -0.06 -6.81
N LEU A 430 8.32 -0.34 -7.39
CA LEU A 430 7.86 -1.72 -7.56
C LEU A 430 8.90 -2.53 -8.34
N CYS A 431 9.29 -2.08 -9.52
CA CYS A 431 10.22 -2.79 -10.39
C CYS A 431 11.52 -3.18 -9.67
N LYS A 432 12.02 -2.27 -8.83
CA LYS A 432 13.29 -2.47 -8.13
C LYS A 432 13.16 -3.26 -6.82
N TYR A 433 12.05 -3.13 -6.09
CA TYR A 433 11.96 -3.55 -4.68
C TYR A 433 10.74 -4.40 -4.32
N TYR A 434 9.91 -4.86 -5.29
CA TYR A 434 8.67 -5.61 -5.04
C TYR A 434 8.85 -6.77 -4.04
N TYR A 435 10.01 -7.41 -4.02
CA TYR A 435 10.33 -8.57 -3.18
C TYR A 435 10.55 -8.23 -1.70
N LEU A 436 10.63 -6.96 -1.33
CA LEU A 436 10.81 -6.50 0.06
C LEU A 436 9.48 -6.35 0.81
N SER A 437 8.35 -6.34 0.12
CA SER A 437 7.01 -6.21 0.69
C SER A 437 6.08 -7.29 0.13
N GLY A 438 4.97 -7.52 0.83
CA GLY A 438 3.82 -8.24 0.27
C GLY A 438 2.65 -7.28 0.08
N ILE A 439 1.62 -7.71 -0.65
CA ILE A 439 0.45 -6.86 -0.89
C ILE A 439 -0.23 -6.47 0.43
N THR A 440 -0.30 -7.40 1.37
CA THR A 440 -0.96 -7.16 2.67
C THR A 440 0.02 -6.73 3.78
N ASP A 441 1.29 -6.56 3.45
CA ASP A 441 2.32 -6.14 4.37
C ASP A 441 2.67 -4.68 4.14
N TRP A 442 2.55 -3.85 5.19
CA TRP A 442 2.79 -2.42 5.08
C TRP A 442 4.08 -2.02 5.80
N LEU A 443 5.06 -1.58 5.02
CA LEU A 443 6.35 -1.16 5.55
C LEU A 443 6.26 0.23 6.19
N SER A 444 7.27 0.61 6.95
CA SER A 444 7.36 1.90 7.64
C SER A 444 8.64 2.66 7.27
N GLY A 445 8.70 3.94 7.63
CA GLY A 445 9.82 4.81 7.30
C GLY A 445 9.99 4.96 5.78
N ASP A 446 11.20 5.18 5.29
CA ASP A 446 11.47 5.40 3.86
C ASP A 446 11.07 4.19 2.97
N SER A 447 10.99 3.00 3.55
CA SER A 447 10.55 1.79 2.83
C SER A 447 9.05 1.78 2.53
N VAL A 448 8.25 2.66 3.09
CA VAL A 448 6.80 2.74 2.86
C VAL A 448 6.46 2.93 1.38
N MET A 449 7.32 3.61 0.62
CA MET A 449 7.13 3.81 -0.83
C MET A 449 7.07 2.51 -1.63
N VAL A 450 7.72 1.45 -1.15
CA VAL A 450 7.61 0.10 -1.75
C VAL A 450 6.20 -0.45 -1.57
N SER A 451 5.59 -0.23 -0.39
CA SER A 451 4.22 -0.64 -0.11
C SER A 451 3.20 0.14 -0.95
N TYR A 452 3.37 1.46 -1.07
CA TYR A 452 2.55 2.28 -1.99
C TYR A 452 2.65 1.80 -3.43
N ALA A 453 3.86 1.55 -3.92
CA ALA A 453 4.08 1.07 -5.28
C ALA A 453 3.44 -0.30 -5.52
N GLY A 454 3.56 -1.22 -4.54
CA GLY A 454 2.95 -2.55 -4.59
C GLY A 454 1.43 -2.50 -4.57
N ALA A 455 0.84 -1.69 -3.68
CA ALA A 455 -0.61 -1.51 -3.57
C ALA A 455 -1.19 -0.87 -4.85
N TYR A 456 -0.56 0.20 -5.36
CA TYR A 456 -0.97 0.80 -6.63
C TYR A 456 -0.91 -0.19 -7.78
N ALA A 457 0.22 -0.88 -7.95
CA ALA A 457 0.38 -1.82 -9.07
C ALA A 457 -0.66 -2.95 -9.02
N PHE A 458 -0.98 -3.46 -7.82
CA PHE A 458 -2.01 -4.47 -7.67
C PHE A 458 -3.40 -3.93 -8.04
N GLY A 459 -3.75 -2.73 -7.58
CA GLY A 459 -5.00 -2.05 -7.94
C GLY A 459 -5.10 -1.74 -9.43
N ALA A 460 -4.04 -1.22 -10.03
CA ALA A 460 -3.94 -0.95 -11.47
C ALA A 460 -4.08 -2.23 -12.32
N TYR A 461 -3.48 -3.34 -11.85
CA TYR A 461 -3.66 -4.65 -12.45
C TYR A 461 -5.11 -5.13 -12.39
N LEU A 462 -5.76 -5.03 -11.21
CA LEU A 462 -7.16 -5.39 -11.03
C LEU A 462 -8.06 -4.62 -11.99
N ALA A 463 -7.92 -3.30 -12.02
CA ALA A 463 -8.71 -2.44 -12.89
C ALA A 463 -8.55 -2.85 -14.37
N ARG A 464 -7.31 -3.07 -14.84
CA ARG A 464 -7.02 -3.36 -16.26
C ARG A 464 -7.36 -4.78 -16.71
N ASN A 465 -7.59 -5.71 -15.79
CA ASN A 465 -7.86 -7.10 -16.16
C ASN A 465 -9.27 -7.60 -15.84
N TYR A 466 -10.03 -6.83 -15.05
CA TYR A 466 -11.32 -7.28 -14.56
C TYR A 466 -12.48 -6.28 -14.78
N GLY A 467 -12.35 -5.43 -15.80
CA GLY A 467 -13.45 -4.57 -16.26
C GLY A 467 -13.49 -3.16 -15.66
N GLY A 468 -12.31 -2.62 -15.30
CA GLY A 468 -12.12 -1.21 -14.98
C GLY A 468 -13.08 -0.70 -13.90
N ARG A 469 -13.80 0.36 -14.25
CA ARG A 469 -14.79 1.02 -13.37
C ARG A 469 -15.76 0.03 -12.70
N ALA A 470 -16.27 -0.97 -13.43
CA ALA A 470 -17.27 -1.89 -12.90
C ALA A 470 -16.76 -2.75 -11.74
N LEU A 471 -15.51 -3.23 -11.80
CA LEU A 471 -14.91 -3.95 -10.68
C LEU A 471 -14.65 -3.00 -9.50
N ILE A 472 -14.06 -1.84 -9.76
CA ILE A 472 -13.68 -0.88 -8.71
C ILE A 472 -14.91 -0.40 -7.93
N GLU A 473 -16.01 -0.11 -8.62
CA GLU A 473 -17.30 0.22 -7.99
C GLU A 473 -17.77 -0.90 -7.04
N GLN A 474 -17.70 -2.16 -7.49
CA GLN A 474 -18.10 -3.29 -6.66
C GLN A 474 -17.16 -3.52 -5.45
N ILE A 475 -15.85 -3.24 -5.57
CA ILE A 475 -14.95 -3.30 -4.43
C ILE A 475 -15.28 -2.19 -3.44
N ALA A 476 -15.46 -0.96 -3.91
CA ALA A 476 -15.71 0.22 -3.07
C ALA A 476 -17.02 0.13 -2.30
N THR A 477 -18.10 -0.30 -2.96
CA THR A 477 -19.48 -0.17 -2.44
C THR A 477 -20.03 -1.41 -1.75
N ASN A 478 -19.39 -2.59 -1.87
CA ASN A 478 -19.81 -3.77 -1.13
C ASN A 478 -19.56 -3.62 0.39
N GLN A 479 -20.19 -4.48 1.19
CA GLN A 479 -20.11 -4.43 2.65
C GLN A 479 -18.87 -5.10 3.26
N TYR A 480 -17.92 -5.53 2.45
CA TYR A 480 -16.71 -6.24 2.87
C TYR A 480 -15.49 -5.33 2.76
N VAL A 481 -14.38 -5.74 3.37
CA VAL A 481 -13.09 -5.04 3.32
C VAL A 481 -12.02 -5.96 2.74
N ASP A 482 -10.92 -5.39 2.28
CA ASP A 482 -9.69 -6.08 1.93
C ASP A 482 -9.87 -7.21 0.89
N GLN A 483 -9.27 -8.34 1.10
CA GLN A 483 -9.30 -9.50 0.21
C GLN A 483 -10.72 -10.02 -0.04
N GLU A 484 -11.59 -9.95 0.98
CA GLU A 484 -12.98 -10.37 0.83
C GLU A 484 -13.76 -9.40 -0.07
N ALA A 485 -13.53 -8.09 0.06
CA ALA A 485 -14.16 -7.12 -0.82
C ALA A 485 -13.82 -7.38 -2.29
N ILE A 486 -12.55 -7.69 -2.60
CA ILE A 486 -12.10 -8.03 -3.96
C ILE A 486 -12.75 -9.33 -4.45
N THR A 487 -12.73 -10.37 -3.63
CA THR A 487 -13.30 -11.68 -4.00
C THR A 487 -14.80 -11.58 -4.28
N ARG A 488 -15.53 -10.82 -3.44
CA ARG A 488 -16.99 -10.60 -3.62
C ARG A 488 -17.29 -9.75 -4.85
N ALA A 489 -16.48 -8.74 -5.10
CA ALA A 489 -16.61 -7.90 -6.29
C ALA A 489 -16.39 -8.70 -7.59
N LEU A 490 -15.36 -9.53 -7.63
CA LEU A 490 -15.11 -10.43 -8.76
C LEU A 490 -16.31 -11.34 -9.03
N LYS A 491 -16.85 -11.94 -7.98
CA LYS A 491 -18.03 -12.79 -8.10
C LYS A 491 -19.26 -12.02 -8.61
N SER A 492 -19.48 -10.79 -8.17
CA SER A 492 -20.62 -9.96 -8.62
C SER A 492 -20.57 -9.61 -10.10
N ILE A 493 -19.37 -9.52 -10.68
CA ILE A 493 -19.17 -9.29 -12.12
C ILE A 493 -19.00 -10.59 -12.92
N GLY A 494 -19.36 -11.74 -12.34
CA GLY A 494 -19.35 -13.05 -13.02
C GLY A 494 -17.98 -13.73 -13.11
N LYS A 495 -16.98 -13.30 -12.33
CA LYS A 495 -15.66 -13.93 -12.24
C LYS A 495 -15.59 -14.82 -11.00
N ASN A 496 -15.38 -16.13 -11.20
CA ASN A 496 -15.25 -17.09 -10.10
C ASN A 496 -13.78 -17.27 -9.66
N GLU A 497 -13.10 -16.16 -9.43
CA GLU A 497 -11.71 -16.16 -9.01
C GLU A 497 -11.58 -15.82 -7.52
N THR A 498 -10.64 -16.50 -6.84
CA THR A 498 -10.27 -16.17 -5.47
C THR A 498 -9.20 -15.09 -5.45
N PHE A 499 -9.00 -14.43 -4.31
CA PHE A 499 -7.89 -13.50 -4.12
C PHE A 499 -6.53 -14.13 -4.46
N GLU A 500 -6.28 -15.37 -4.04
CA GLU A 500 -5.05 -16.10 -4.34
C GLU A 500 -4.86 -16.29 -5.85
N THR A 501 -5.92 -16.65 -6.59
CA THR A 501 -5.86 -16.80 -8.05
C THR A 501 -5.51 -15.48 -8.73
N VAL A 502 -6.13 -14.39 -8.31
CA VAL A 502 -5.88 -13.05 -8.84
C VAL A 502 -4.46 -12.61 -8.51
N PHE A 503 -4.01 -12.81 -7.27
CA PHE A 503 -2.65 -12.49 -6.83
C PHE A 503 -1.59 -13.26 -7.63
N ARG A 504 -1.81 -14.54 -7.92
CA ARG A 504 -0.96 -15.34 -8.79
C ARG A 504 -0.87 -14.77 -10.21
N LYS A 505 -2.01 -14.42 -10.80
CA LYS A 505 -2.06 -13.80 -12.15
C LYS A 505 -1.41 -12.42 -12.19
N TYR A 506 -1.47 -11.66 -11.10
CA TYR A 506 -0.74 -10.42 -10.95
C TYR A 506 0.78 -10.64 -11.01
N ALA A 507 1.31 -11.60 -10.23
CA ALA A 507 2.73 -11.95 -10.31
C ALA A 507 3.14 -12.45 -11.69
N GLN A 508 2.26 -13.19 -12.37
CA GLN A 508 2.46 -13.62 -13.76
C GLN A 508 2.59 -12.43 -14.72
N ALA A 509 1.74 -11.41 -14.58
CA ALA A 509 1.78 -10.21 -15.43
C ALA A 509 3.09 -9.41 -15.30
N LEU A 510 3.77 -9.50 -14.15
CA LEU A 510 5.06 -8.87 -13.92
C LEU A 510 6.25 -9.59 -14.56
N VAL A 511 6.04 -10.78 -15.11
CA VAL A 511 7.10 -11.64 -15.68
C VAL A 511 6.90 -11.87 -17.16
N LEU A 512 5.68 -12.24 -17.57
CA LEU A 512 5.40 -12.61 -18.94
C LEU A 512 5.23 -11.36 -19.81
N ASP A 513 5.74 -11.46 -21.03
CA ASP A 513 5.56 -10.40 -22.01
C ASP A 513 4.09 -10.27 -22.40
N ASN A 514 3.69 -9.04 -22.69
CA ASN A 514 2.36 -8.70 -23.20
C ASN A 514 2.18 -9.12 -24.66
N ALA A 515 2.79 -10.23 -25.08
CA ALA A 515 2.69 -10.69 -26.45
C ALA A 515 1.23 -10.74 -26.89
N PRO A 516 0.88 -10.15 -28.03
CA PRO A 516 -0.52 -10.04 -28.50
C PRO A 516 -1.23 -11.37 -28.74
N SER A 517 -0.50 -12.48 -28.67
CA SER A 517 -0.98 -13.82 -29.00
C SER A 517 -1.97 -14.42 -28.01
N ALA A 518 -2.10 -13.87 -26.79
CA ALA A 518 -3.05 -14.38 -25.80
C ALA A 518 -4.09 -13.30 -25.43
N VAL A 519 -5.22 -13.32 -26.10
CA VAL A 519 -6.35 -12.38 -25.95
C VAL A 519 -6.84 -12.21 -24.49
N ASN A 520 -6.49 -13.11 -23.58
CA ASN A 520 -6.88 -13.08 -22.16
C ASN A 520 -5.69 -13.19 -21.19
N ALA A 521 -4.46 -13.00 -21.65
CA ALA A 521 -3.31 -13.04 -20.76
C ALA A 521 -3.39 -11.90 -19.71
N PRO A 522 -2.98 -12.17 -18.45
CA PRO A 522 -2.80 -11.11 -17.46
C PRO A 522 -1.79 -10.08 -17.96
N SER A 523 -2.15 -8.79 -17.94
CA SER A 523 -1.29 -7.74 -18.49
C SER A 523 -1.62 -6.38 -17.89
N PHE A 524 -0.60 -5.54 -17.72
CA PHE A 524 -0.75 -4.12 -17.42
C PHE A 524 -1.00 -3.28 -18.68
N ASN A 525 -0.60 -3.79 -19.84
CA ASN A 525 -0.69 -3.08 -21.12
C ASN A 525 -2.09 -3.17 -21.73
N LYS A 526 -3.09 -2.76 -20.95
CA LYS A 526 -4.50 -2.69 -21.34
C LYS A 526 -5.06 -1.34 -20.95
N THR A 527 -5.85 -0.74 -21.84
CA THR A 527 -6.66 0.43 -21.53
C THR A 527 -8.01 -0.01 -20.97
N GLU A 528 -8.53 0.73 -20.01
CA GLU A 528 -9.83 0.44 -19.41
C GLU A 528 -10.61 1.72 -19.14
N THR A 529 -11.91 1.56 -18.84
CA THR A 529 -12.77 2.68 -18.52
C THR A 529 -12.41 3.26 -17.16
N GLY A 530 -12.05 4.53 -17.12
CA GLY A 530 -11.82 5.34 -15.93
C GLY A 530 -13.04 6.17 -15.54
N ILE A 531 -12.80 7.24 -14.80
CA ILE A 531 -13.78 8.30 -14.51
C ILE A 531 -13.67 9.36 -15.60
N GLU A 532 -14.75 9.57 -16.35
CA GLU A 532 -14.81 10.53 -17.46
C GLU A 532 -13.62 10.43 -18.44
N GLY A 533 -13.22 9.20 -18.77
CA GLY A 533 -12.11 8.96 -19.65
C GLY A 533 -11.62 7.53 -19.61
N THR A 534 -10.42 7.32 -20.10
CA THR A 534 -9.79 6.01 -20.21
C THR A 534 -8.53 5.99 -19.34
N MET A 535 -8.41 4.98 -18.49
CA MET A 535 -7.13 4.66 -17.83
C MET A 535 -6.13 4.20 -18.91
N PRO A 536 -4.93 4.78 -18.98
CA PRO A 536 -3.94 4.39 -19.97
C PRO A 536 -3.41 2.98 -19.74
N ALA A 537 -2.92 2.35 -20.81
CA ALA A 537 -2.11 1.14 -20.69
C ALA A 537 -0.79 1.45 -19.99
N ILE A 538 -0.31 0.51 -19.19
CA ILE A 538 0.98 0.61 -18.49
C ILE A 538 1.95 -0.41 -19.11
N ASP A 539 3.05 0.06 -19.66
CA ASP A 539 4.16 -0.82 -20.04
C ASP A 539 5.08 -1.08 -18.83
N ILE A 540 4.77 -2.15 -18.10
CA ILE A 540 5.51 -2.50 -16.87
C ILE A 540 6.96 -2.88 -17.12
N PHE A 541 7.32 -3.21 -18.37
CA PHE A 541 8.70 -3.55 -18.75
C PHE A 541 9.50 -2.35 -19.22
N ASN A 542 8.87 -1.17 -19.33
CA ASN A 542 9.48 0.05 -19.81
C ASN A 542 9.05 1.28 -18.99
N VAL A 543 9.03 1.12 -17.67
CA VAL A 543 8.61 2.20 -16.77
C VAL A 543 9.67 3.29 -16.73
N GLN A 544 9.27 4.53 -16.96
CA GLN A 544 10.17 5.69 -16.90
C GLN A 544 10.67 5.95 -15.47
N SER A 545 11.97 6.19 -15.31
CA SER A 545 12.54 6.61 -14.03
C SER A 545 12.12 8.04 -13.69
N GLN A 546 11.91 8.33 -12.40
CA GLN A 546 11.57 9.68 -11.92
C GLN A 546 12.77 10.61 -11.74
N ASP A 547 13.98 10.08 -11.77
CA ASP A 547 15.21 10.82 -11.51
C ASP A 547 15.65 11.71 -12.69
N GLY A 548 14.80 11.86 -13.71
CA GLY A 548 15.11 12.61 -14.94
C GLY A 548 16.06 11.86 -15.88
N SER A 549 16.45 10.62 -15.55
CA SER A 549 17.22 9.77 -16.46
C SER A 549 16.30 9.25 -17.58
N THR A 550 16.90 8.96 -18.73
CA THR A 550 16.21 8.26 -19.83
C THR A 550 16.11 6.75 -19.60
N ASP A 551 16.60 6.28 -18.46
CA ASP A 551 16.61 4.87 -18.11
C ASP A 551 15.19 4.38 -17.82
N THR A 552 14.84 3.26 -18.40
CA THR A 552 13.60 2.56 -18.09
C THR A 552 13.84 1.46 -17.07
N LYS A 553 12.81 1.14 -16.32
CA LYS A 553 12.85 0.10 -15.28
C LYS A 553 11.85 -1.00 -15.63
N GLN A 554 12.22 -2.22 -15.30
CA GLN A 554 11.37 -3.40 -15.38
C GLN A 554 11.50 -4.21 -14.09
N PRO A 555 10.55 -5.10 -13.76
CA PRO A 555 10.65 -5.93 -12.57
C PRO A 555 11.95 -6.75 -12.55
N VAL A 556 12.76 -6.57 -11.50
CA VAL A 556 14.03 -7.28 -11.37
C VAL A 556 13.80 -8.78 -11.18
N LEU A 557 14.65 -9.60 -11.80
CA LEU A 557 14.65 -11.03 -11.62
C LEU A 557 15.75 -11.44 -10.64
N LEU A 558 15.41 -12.25 -9.64
CA LEU A 558 16.36 -12.81 -8.70
C LEU A 558 17.01 -14.08 -9.27
N LYS A 559 18.14 -14.48 -8.71
CA LYS A 559 18.72 -15.79 -9.01
C LYS A 559 17.80 -16.91 -8.53
N TYR A 560 17.71 -18.01 -9.29
CA TYR A 560 16.81 -19.12 -8.96
C TYR A 560 17.34 -20.07 -7.86
N ASN A 561 18.63 -20.04 -7.57
CA ASN A 561 19.31 -20.91 -6.62
C ASN A 561 19.30 -20.35 -5.19
N SER A 562 19.99 -21.00 -4.25
CA SER A 562 20.06 -20.60 -2.85
C SER A 562 20.54 -19.15 -2.61
N GLN A 563 21.30 -18.58 -3.53
CA GLN A 563 21.80 -17.19 -3.43
C GLN A 563 20.70 -16.15 -3.67
N GLY A 564 19.60 -16.50 -4.36
CA GLY A 564 18.47 -15.63 -4.61
C GLY A 564 17.32 -15.80 -3.61
N ARG A 565 17.54 -16.45 -2.46
CA ARG A 565 16.49 -16.63 -1.46
C ARG A 565 16.36 -15.37 -0.59
N VAL A 566 15.15 -14.89 -0.49
CA VAL A 566 14.74 -13.78 0.39
C VAL A 566 13.55 -14.22 1.24
N ASP A 567 13.26 -13.48 2.30
CA ASP A 567 12.03 -13.70 3.07
C ASP A 567 10.82 -13.43 2.17
N LEU A 568 9.85 -14.34 2.17
CA LEU A 568 8.58 -14.10 1.50
C LEU A 568 7.61 -13.44 2.48
N ARG A 569 7.34 -12.17 2.26
CA ARG A 569 6.43 -11.36 3.07
C ARG A 569 4.97 -11.83 2.91
N PRO A 570 4.06 -11.44 3.83
CA PRO A 570 2.64 -11.78 3.72
C PRO A 570 2.04 -11.39 2.37
N TYR A 571 1.49 -12.35 1.62
CA TYR A 571 1.07 -12.16 0.24
C TYR A 571 2.13 -11.44 -0.61
N GLY A 572 3.38 -11.85 -0.42
CA GLY A 572 4.53 -11.44 -1.22
C GLY A 572 4.96 -12.54 -2.18
N PHE A 573 5.77 -12.18 -3.15
CA PHE A 573 6.30 -13.09 -4.15
C PHE A 573 7.72 -12.71 -4.57
N THR A 574 8.41 -13.66 -5.22
CA THR A 574 9.70 -13.40 -5.87
C THR A 574 9.69 -13.96 -7.28
N LEU A 575 10.30 -13.20 -8.19
CA LEU A 575 10.43 -13.50 -9.61
C LEU A 575 11.86 -13.93 -9.88
N HIS A 576 12.05 -15.08 -10.55
CA HIS A 576 13.38 -15.62 -10.83
C HIS A 576 13.53 -15.93 -12.31
N GLY A 577 14.62 -15.48 -12.91
CA GLY A 577 15.05 -15.92 -14.23
C GLY A 577 15.71 -17.31 -14.12
N VAL A 578 15.19 -18.28 -14.84
CA VAL A 578 15.78 -19.62 -14.88
C VAL A 578 16.70 -19.77 -16.08
N GLY A 579 16.26 -19.32 -17.24
CA GLY A 579 17.02 -19.34 -18.48
C GLY A 579 16.12 -19.42 -19.71
N TYR A 580 16.73 -19.65 -20.87
CA TYR A 580 16.01 -19.77 -22.13
C TYR A 580 16.55 -20.92 -22.99
N THR A 581 15.75 -21.30 -23.98
CA THR A 581 16.17 -22.25 -25.05
C THR A 581 16.08 -21.56 -26.39
N GLU A 582 16.98 -21.93 -27.32
CA GLU A 582 16.99 -21.40 -28.70
C GLU A 582 16.19 -22.26 -29.67
N SER A 583 15.69 -23.38 -29.22
CA SER A 583 14.89 -24.31 -30.01
C SER A 583 14.12 -25.29 -29.12
N ALA A 584 13.25 -26.06 -29.71
CA ALA A 584 12.58 -27.21 -29.07
C ALA A 584 13.56 -28.03 -28.21
N SER A 585 13.20 -28.27 -26.95
CA SER A 585 14.12 -28.87 -25.98
C SER A 585 13.34 -29.58 -24.86
N THR A 586 14.06 -30.45 -24.14
CA THR A 586 13.60 -30.92 -22.83
C THR A 586 14.46 -30.29 -21.74
N ILE A 587 13.83 -29.58 -20.82
CA ILE A 587 14.45 -28.86 -19.71
C ILE A 587 14.17 -29.65 -18.43
N ASN A 588 15.20 -29.92 -17.63
CA ASN A 588 15.05 -30.58 -16.33
C ASN A 588 15.35 -29.56 -15.20
N LEU A 589 14.38 -29.36 -14.33
CA LEU A 589 14.46 -28.52 -13.16
C LEU A 589 14.48 -29.39 -11.91
N THR A 590 15.50 -29.21 -11.06
CA THR A 590 15.60 -29.95 -9.79
C THR A 590 15.40 -28.98 -8.63
N PHE A 591 14.42 -29.27 -7.79
CA PHE A 591 14.04 -28.43 -6.66
C PHE A 591 14.63 -28.96 -5.34
N SER A 592 14.90 -28.06 -4.41
CA SER A 592 15.14 -28.38 -2.99
C SER A 592 13.86 -28.95 -2.34
N SER A 593 14.01 -29.54 -1.16
CA SER A 593 12.86 -30.00 -0.38
C SER A 593 11.92 -28.82 -0.03
N PRO A 594 10.60 -29.03 -0.02
CA PRO A 594 9.66 -28.02 0.51
C PRO A 594 9.82 -27.94 2.03
N VAL A 595 9.75 -26.72 2.57
CA VAL A 595 9.89 -26.48 4.02
C VAL A 595 8.63 -25.85 4.59
N ASN A 596 7.91 -25.02 3.82
CA ASN A 596 6.75 -24.29 4.28
C ASN A 596 5.50 -24.61 3.46
N ASP A 597 4.39 -24.83 4.17
CA ASP A 597 3.13 -25.21 3.53
C ASP A 597 2.41 -24.04 2.83
N ALA A 598 2.66 -22.83 3.23
CA ALA A 598 2.07 -21.64 2.61
C ALA A 598 2.84 -21.15 1.38
N GLU A 599 4.04 -21.71 1.11
CA GLU A 599 4.78 -21.39 -0.11
C GLU A 599 4.20 -22.14 -1.30
N LYS A 600 3.93 -21.40 -2.37
CA LYS A 600 3.58 -21.90 -3.70
C LYS A 600 4.71 -21.58 -4.66
N VAL A 601 5.07 -22.54 -5.51
CA VAL A 601 6.09 -22.38 -6.54
C VAL A 601 5.46 -22.64 -7.90
N TYR A 602 5.67 -21.71 -8.84
CA TYR A 602 5.18 -21.80 -10.21
C TYR A 602 6.34 -21.69 -11.18
N ILE A 603 6.31 -22.48 -12.22
CA ILE A 603 7.15 -22.31 -13.40
C ILE A 603 6.31 -21.65 -14.48
N LEU A 604 6.84 -20.55 -15.03
CA LEU A 604 6.24 -19.83 -16.15
C LEU A 604 7.08 -20.06 -17.38
N VAL A 605 6.44 -20.28 -18.51
CA VAL A 605 7.08 -20.50 -19.81
C VAL A 605 6.38 -19.64 -20.85
N GLN A 606 7.16 -18.97 -21.69
CA GLN A 606 6.65 -18.22 -22.84
C GLN A 606 7.57 -18.40 -24.05
N PRO A 607 7.10 -18.15 -25.27
CA PRO A 607 7.95 -18.10 -26.44
C PRO A 607 9.13 -17.15 -26.23
N HIS A 608 10.32 -17.54 -26.68
CA HIS A 608 11.53 -16.73 -26.54
C HIS A 608 11.44 -15.45 -27.39
N SER A 609 11.78 -14.30 -26.81
CA SER A 609 11.84 -13.02 -27.48
C SER A 609 13.26 -12.43 -27.45
N GLU A 610 13.82 -12.14 -28.66
CA GLU A 610 15.13 -11.50 -28.75
C GLU A 610 15.14 -10.04 -28.26
N GLU A 611 13.99 -9.38 -28.24
CA GLU A 611 13.87 -7.99 -27.76
C GLU A 611 14.18 -7.84 -26.27
N ARG A 612 13.99 -8.91 -25.49
CA ARG A 612 14.37 -8.95 -24.06
C ARG A 612 15.88 -9.08 -23.81
N ARG A 613 16.68 -9.28 -24.87
CA ARG A 613 18.15 -9.34 -24.77
C ARG A 613 18.80 -7.96 -24.69
N LYS A 614 18.07 -6.88 -24.99
CA LYS A 614 18.58 -5.50 -24.98
C LYS A 614 18.17 -4.78 -23.72
#